data_7efe2689419a2f6c8f81251d4c13978b
#
_entry.id   7efe2689419a2f6c8f81251d4c13978b
#
_cell.length_a   1.000
_cell.length_b   1.000
_cell.length_c   1.000
_cell.angle_alpha   90.00
_cell.angle_beta   90.00
_cell.angle_gamma   90.00
#
_symmetry.space_group_name_H-M   'P 1'
#
loop_
_entity.id
_entity.type
_entity.pdbx_description
1 polymer ?
#
loop_
_entity_poly.entity_id
_entity_poly.type
_entity_poly.pdbx_seq_one_letter_code
_entity_poly.pdbx_strand_id
1 'polypeptide(L)'
;MNEAIRRTWTVMAAMLLVLALAASVIQVLAADQLKTHALNSRQMFLEFGAPRGPILVDGEPIAESVPSGDAYHYQRVYHEPELYAPLTGFYSLTYGTDGLEAAMNEQLSGTPTSQFVDRAMEIITGATPEGDQVELTIDPELQRLAYDALPDGVRASAVVTDPTTGEILAMASKPGFDSNALSSHSPAEAQSAMAAIDQIPGASAYRNRAAEQLVSPGSTFKLIDAVAMLESGDYTPDGTVAVSYTHLRAHET
;
A
#
# COMPACT_ATOMS: atom_id res chain seq x y z
N MET A 1 -8.46 -28.18 -60.19
CA MET A 1 -8.94 -28.25 -58.79
C MET A 1 -10.42 -28.00 -58.79
N ASN A 2 -11.24 -28.91 -58.25
CA ASN A 2 -12.70 -28.88 -58.35
C ASN A 2 -13.24 -27.60 -57.66
N GLU A 3 -14.19 -26.89 -58.27
CA GLU A 3 -14.75 -25.65 -57.73
C GLU A 3 -15.29 -25.82 -56.30
N ALA A 4 -15.83 -26.98 -55.97
CA ALA A 4 -16.28 -27.32 -54.65
C ALA A 4 -15.13 -27.28 -53.62
N ILE A 5 -13.97 -27.84 -53.94
CA ILE A 5 -12.79 -27.84 -53.07
C ILE A 5 -12.27 -26.41 -52.83
N ARG A 6 -12.26 -25.57 -53.88
CA ARG A 6 -11.86 -24.17 -53.78
C ARG A 6 -12.80 -23.36 -52.89
N ARG A 7 -14.11 -23.56 -53.01
CA ARG A 7 -15.11 -22.89 -52.15
C ARG A 7 -14.98 -23.32 -50.71
N THR A 8 -14.83 -24.62 -50.45
CA THR A 8 -14.62 -25.12 -49.07
C THR A 8 -13.34 -24.55 -48.44
N TRP A 9 -12.25 -24.50 -49.22
CA TRP A 9 -10.99 -23.88 -48.77
C TRP A 9 -11.15 -22.40 -48.44
N THR A 10 -11.87 -21.63 -49.29
CA THR A 10 -12.11 -20.20 -49.04
C THR A 10 -12.94 -19.97 -47.77
N VAL A 11 -13.99 -20.78 -47.57
CA VAL A 11 -14.82 -20.69 -46.35
C VAL A 11 -14.02 -21.05 -45.11
N MET A 12 -13.22 -22.12 -45.16
CA MET A 12 -12.38 -22.51 -44.04
C MET A 12 -11.32 -21.46 -43.72
N ALA A 13 -10.68 -20.86 -44.73
CA ALA A 13 -9.71 -19.79 -44.54
C ALA A 13 -10.37 -18.53 -43.95
N ALA A 14 -11.56 -18.18 -44.39
CA ALA A 14 -12.33 -17.06 -43.84
C ALA A 14 -12.72 -17.30 -42.36
N MET A 15 -13.15 -18.52 -42.01
CA MET A 15 -13.45 -18.88 -40.62
C MET A 15 -12.22 -18.80 -39.73
N LEU A 16 -11.05 -19.29 -40.19
CA LEU A 16 -9.80 -19.19 -39.46
C LEU A 16 -9.37 -17.74 -39.26
N LEU A 17 -9.52 -16.90 -40.27
CA LEU A 17 -9.22 -15.48 -40.20
C LEU A 17 -10.11 -14.77 -39.16
N VAL A 18 -11.41 -15.04 -39.16
CA VAL A 18 -12.36 -14.50 -38.18
C VAL A 18 -11.98 -14.96 -36.76
N LEU A 19 -11.62 -16.23 -36.60
CA LEU A 19 -11.19 -16.76 -35.30
C LEU A 19 -9.89 -16.11 -34.82
N ALA A 20 -8.91 -15.92 -35.70
CA ALA A 20 -7.65 -15.25 -35.38
C ALA A 20 -7.89 -13.79 -35.03
N LEU A 21 -8.74 -13.07 -35.74
CA LEU A 21 -9.11 -11.69 -35.40
C LEU A 21 -9.82 -11.61 -34.05
N ALA A 22 -10.79 -12.50 -33.80
CA ALA A 22 -11.48 -12.55 -32.50
C ALA A 22 -10.51 -12.84 -31.34
N ALA A 23 -9.60 -13.81 -31.52
CA ALA A 23 -8.56 -14.10 -30.52
C ALA A 23 -7.64 -12.90 -30.28
N SER A 24 -7.23 -12.19 -31.35
CA SER A 24 -6.40 -10.99 -31.21
C SER A 24 -7.12 -9.86 -30.47
N VAL A 25 -8.41 -9.64 -30.78
CA VAL A 25 -9.23 -8.64 -30.05
C VAL A 25 -9.32 -8.98 -28.56
N ILE A 26 -9.56 -10.24 -28.22
CA ILE A 26 -9.67 -10.67 -26.82
C ILE A 26 -8.33 -10.57 -26.10
N GLN A 27 -7.24 -10.99 -26.75
CA GLN A 27 -5.91 -11.04 -26.12
C GLN A 27 -5.22 -9.68 -26.02
N VAL A 28 -5.51 -8.74 -26.92
CA VAL A 28 -4.84 -7.44 -26.97
C VAL A 28 -5.74 -6.31 -26.49
N LEU A 29 -6.95 -6.19 -27.07
CA LEU A 29 -7.83 -5.04 -26.80
C LEU A 29 -8.69 -5.22 -25.54
N ALA A 30 -9.15 -6.45 -25.28
CA ALA A 30 -10.00 -6.74 -24.13
C ALA A 30 -9.22 -7.33 -22.94
N ALA A 31 -7.90 -7.54 -23.07
CA ALA A 31 -7.08 -8.22 -22.07
C ALA A 31 -7.17 -7.54 -20.69
N ASP A 32 -7.03 -6.22 -20.64
CA ASP A 32 -7.01 -5.48 -19.37
C ASP A 32 -8.40 -5.46 -18.71
N GLN A 33 -9.47 -5.31 -19.50
CA GLN A 33 -10.84 -5.40 -18.97
C GLN A 33 -11.17 -6.79 -18.43
N LEU A 34 -10.64 -7.84 -19.05
CA LEU A 34 -10.85 -9.22 -18.61
C LEU A 34 -10.01 -9.56 -17.38
N LYS A 35 -8.80 -9.02 -17.27
CA LYS A 35 -7.96 -9.18 -16.08
C LYS A 35 -8.56 -8.52 -14.84
N THR A 36 -9.07 -7.30 -14.99
CA THR A 36 -9.66 -6.52 -13.88
C THR A 36 -11.11 -6.87 -13.59
N HIS A 37 -11.69 -7.84 -14.33
CA HIS A 37 -13.09 -8.21 -14.14
C HIS A 37 -13.32 -8.89 -12.79
N ALA A 38 -14.30 -8.42 -12.01
CA ALA A 38 -14.59 -8.88 -10.64
C ALA A 38 -14.82 -10.40 -10.50
N LEU A 39 -15.22 -11.09 -11.59
CA LEU A 39 -15.41 -12.55 -11.61
C LEU A 39 -14.15 -13.33 -12.06
N ASN A 40 -13.02 -12.66 -12.29
CA ASN A 40 -11.79 -13.30 -12.73
C ASN A 40 -10.97 -13.81 -11.52
N SER A 41 -11.41 -14.89 -10.90
CA SER A 41 -10.70 -15.51 -9.79
C SER A 41 -9.29 -16.03 -10.16
N ARG A 42 -9.02 -16.28 -11.45
CA ARG A 42 -7.70 -16.74 -11.89
C ARG A 42 -6.60 -15.72 -11.65
N GLN A 43 -6.90 -14.42 -11.83
CA GLN A 43 -5.95 -13.35 -11.55
C GLN A 43 -5.59 -13.32 -10.07
N MET A 44 -6.59 -13.50 -9.21
CA MET A 44 -6.40 -13.59 -7.77
C MET A 44 -5.47 -14.75 -7.37
N PHE A 45 -5.66 -15.95 -7.92
CA PHE A 45 -4.77 -17.08 -7.66
C PHE A 45 -3.34 -16.86 -8.17
N LEU A 46 -3.16 -16.15 -9.28
CA LEU A 46 -1.83 -15.83 -9.79
C LEU A 46 -1.13 -14.78 -8.93
N GLU A 47 -1.87 -13.77 -8.49
CA GLU A 47 -1.34 -12.67 -7.68
C GLU A 47 -0.98 -13.15 -6.27
N PHE A 48 -1.88 -13.90 -5.60
CA PHE A 48 -1.64 -14.44 -4.26
C PHE A 48 -0.78 -15.72 -4.27
N GLY A 49 -0.61 -16.37 -5.41
CA GLY A 49 0.22 -17.56 -5.58
C GLY A 49 1.71 -17.27 -5.86
N ALA A 50 2.10 -16.00 -5.99
CA ALA A 50 3.49 -15.59 -6.18
C ALA A 50 4.09 -15.05 -4.86
N PRO A 51 5.40 -15.25 -4.61
CA PRO A 51 6.05 -14.69 -3.44
C PRO A 51 6.18 -13.17 -3.61
N ARG A 52 5.49 -12.44 -2.75
CA ARG A 52 5.54 -10.97 -2.69
C ARG A 52 6.79 -10.52 -1.96
N GLY A 53 7.50 -9.52 -2.49
CA GLY A 53 8.75 -9.00 -1.93
C GLY A 53 8.60 -8.55 -0.47
N PRO A 54 9.65 -8.66 0.35
CA PRO A 54 9.61 -8.23 1.74
C PRO A 54 9.62 -6.71 1.88
N ILE A 55 8.99 -6.21 2.95
CA ILE A 55 9.16 -4.85 3.45
C ILE A 55 10.12 -4.94 4.63
N LEU A 56 11.22 -4.20 4.56
CA LEU A 56 12.33 -4.28 5.51
C LEU A 56 12.46 -2.99 6.32
N VAL A 57 12.92 -3.15 7.55
CA VAL A 57 13.38 -2.08 8.44
C VAL A 57 14.72 -2.51 9.02
N ASP A 58 15.77 -1.74 8.75
CA ASP A 58 17.15 -2.07 9.16
C ASP A 58 17.58 -3.48 8.70
N GLY A 59 17.20 -3.86 7.46
CA GLY A 59 17.50 -5.16 6.87
C GLY A 59 16.64 -6.33 7.38
N GLU A 60 15.78 -6.13 8.39
CA GLU A 60 14.93 -7.17 8.94
C GLU A 60 13.49 -7.05 8.38
N PRO A 61 12.84 -8.18 8.01
CA PRO A 61 11.51 -8.14 7.42
C PRO A 61 10.44 -7.80 8.46
N ILE A 62 9.69 -6.73 8.21
CA ILE A 62 8.45 -6.40 8.95
C ILE A 62 7.21 -6.96 8.25
N ALA A 63 7.33 -7.27 6.96
CA ALA A 63 6.34 -8.01 6.19
C ALA A 63 7.04 -8.89 5.15
N GLU A 64 6.67 -10.18 5.08
CA GLU A 64 7.25 -11.13 4.13
C GLU A 64 6.22 -12.15 3.65
N SER A 65 6.54 -12.86 2.56
CA SER A 65 5.74 -13.97 2.05
C SER A 65 6.37 -15.29 2.45
N VAL A 66 5.65 -16.11 3.21
CA VAL A 66 6.11 -17.44 3.61
C VAL A 66 5.34 -18.51 2.85
N PRO A 67 5.96 -19.67 2.53
CA PRO A 67 5.25 -20.78 1.89
C PRO A 67 4.06 -21.23 2.74
N SER A 68 2.88 -21.36 2.12
CA SER A 68 1.69 -21.94 2.73
C SER A 68 1.38 -23.31 2.13
N GLY A 69 0.64 -24.14 2.88
CA GLY A 69 0.25 -25.47 2.42
C GLY A 69 -1.06 -25.51 1.63
N ASP A 70 -1.58 -24.38 1.22
CA ASP A 70 -2.89 -24.23 0.55
C ASP A 70 -2.78 -23.92 -0.95
N ALA A 71 -3.92 -23.61 -1.58
CA ALA A 71 -4.00 -23.35 -3.02
C ALA A 71 -3.32 -22.04 -3.45
N TYR A 72 -2.97 -21.17 -2.51
CA TYR A 72 -2.31 -19.89 -2.75
C TYR A 72 -0.79 -19.96 -2.67
N HIS A 73 -0.23 -21.08 -2.19
CA HIS A 73 1.20 -21.35 -2.06
C HIS A 73 1.98 -20.44 -1.11
N TYR A 74 1.61 -19.18 -0.96
CA TYR A 74 2.29 -18.21 -0.09
C TYR A 74 1.27 -17.47 0.77
N GLN A 75 1.65 -17.23 2.04
CA GLN A 75 0.93 -16.43 3.01
C GLN A 75 1.74 -15.18 3.32
N ARG A 76 1.10 -14.01 3.27
CA ARG A 76 1.70 -12.75 3.74
C ARG A 76 1.70 -12.72 5.26
N VAL A 77 2.87 -12.51 5.86
CA VAL A 77 3.09 -12.48 7.31
C VAL A 77 3.66 -11.13 7.70
N TYR A 78 3.15 -10.55 8.77
CA TYR A 78 3.59 -9.28 9.35
C TYR A 78 4.19 -9.53 10.72
N HIS A 79 5.41 -9.03 10.92
CA HIS A 79 6.09 -9.07 12.20
C HIS A 79 5.74 -7.80 12.98
N GLU A 80 5.46 -7.96 14.27
CA GLU A 80 5.01 -6.88 15.16
C GLU A 80 3.86 -6.03 14.56
N PRO A 81 2.75 -6.66 14.15
CA PRO A 81 1.73 -5.99 13.33
C PRO A 81 1.13 -4.76 14.01
N GLU A 82 0.94 -4.76 15.34
CA GLU A 82 0.40 -3.59 16.04
C GLU A 82 1.31 -2.35 15.93
N LEU A 83 2.63 -2.57 15.85
CA LEU A 83 3.62 -1.50 15.72
C LEU A 83 3.67 -0.92 14.31
N TYR A 84 3.57 -1.79 13.29
CA TYR A 84 3.82 -1.43 11.90
C TYR A 84 2.56 -1.39 11.01
N ALA A 85 1.42 -1.97 11.45
CA ALA A 85 0.23 -2.05 10.61
C ALA A 85 -0.27 -0.70 10.05
N PRO A 86 -0.25 0.42 10.80
CA PRO A 86 -0.64 1.71 10.26
C PRO A 86 0.25 2.18 9.10
N LEU A 87 1.47 1.66 9.00
CA LEU A 87 2.44 1.96 7.95
C LEU A 87 2.37 0.94 6.82
N THR A 88 2.50 -0.36 7.14
CA THR A 88 2.48 -1.44 6.15
C THR A 88 1.12 -1.61 5.49
N GLY A 89 0.06 -1.36 6.23
CA GLY A 89 -1.28 -1.75 5.82
C GLY A 89 -1.47 -3.27 5.88
N PHE A 90 -2.15 -3.81 4.90
CA PHE A 90 -2.40 -5.24 4.76
C PHE A 90 -2.51 -5.67 3.29
N TYR A 91 -2.32 -6.97 3.05
CA TYR A 91 -2.51 -7.64 1.77
C TYR A 91 -3.50 -8.79 1.96
N SER A 92 -4.74 -8.59 1.53
CA SER A 92 -5.88 -9.45 1.87
C SER A 92 -6.65 -9.93 0.65
N LEU A 93 -6.95 -11.24 0.59
CA LEU A 93 -7.85 -11.82 -0.40
C LEU A 93 -9.25 -11.23 -0.37
N THR A 94 -9.72 -10.84 0.83
CA THR A 94 -11.09 -10.38 1.06
C THR A 94 -11.22 -8.86 0.89
N TYR A 95 -10.19 -8.12 1.34
CA TYR A 95 -10.26 -6.66 1.47
C TYR A 95 -9.31 -5.92 0.54
N GLY A 96 -8.53 -6.65 -0.28
CA GLY A 96 -7.54 -6.05 -1.17
C GLY A 96 -6.28 -5.61 -0.44
N THR A 97 -5.69 -4.50 -0.86
CA THR A 97 -4.44 -3.99 -0.32
C THR A 97 -4.59 -2.56 0.18
N ASP A 98 -3.85 -2.20 1.23
CA ASP A 98 -3.82 -0.85 1.78
C ASP A 98 -2.40 -0.49 2.27
N GLY A 99 -2.18 0.78 2.62
CA GLY A 99 -0.89 1.27 3.12
C GLY A 99 0.27 1.10 2.14
N LEU A 100 1.45 0.75 2.64
CA LEU A 100 2.63 0.49 1.81
C LEU A 100 2.45 -0.72 0.89
N GLU A 101 1.67 -1.71 1.29
CA GLU A 101 1.33 -2.84 0.42
C GLU A 101 0.63 -2.39 -0.87
N ALA A 102 -0.23 -1.37 -0.79
CA ALA A 102 -0.88 -0.80 -1.96
C ALA A 102 0.04 0.18 -2.71
N ALA A 103 0.72 1.08 -1.99
CA ALA A 103 1.56 2.11 -2.57
C ALA A 103 2.77 1.55 -3.33
N MET A 104 3.35 0.45 -2.84
CA MET A 104 4.51 -0.24 -3.42
C MET A 104 4.12 -1.53 -4.15
N ASN A 105 2.86 -1.63 -4.61
CA ASN A 105 2.35 -2.87 -5.18
C ASN A 105 3.13 -3.33 -6.40
N GLU A 106 3.56 -2.42 -7.28
CA GLU A 106 4.34 -2.76 -8.49
C GLU A 106 5.67 -3.42 -8.13
N GLN A 107 6.39 -2.88 -7.14
CA GLN A 107 7.67 -3.40 -6.68
C GLN A 107 7.48 -4.73 -5.95
N LEU A 108 6.59 -4.74 -4.96
CA LEU A 108 6.35 -5.91 -4.13
C LEU A 108 5.76 -7.10 -4.90
N SER A 109 5.03 -6.88 -5.99
CA SER A 109 4.48 -7.97 -6.81
C SER A 109 5.40 -8.47 -7.90
N GLY A 110 6.54 -7.80 -8.16
CA GLY A 110 7.44 -8.13 -9.26
C GLY A 110 6.81 -7.94 -10.64
N THR A 111 5.79 -7.09 -10.76
CA THR A 111 5.10 -6.82 -12.03
C THR A 111 5.23 -5.36 -12.46
N PRO A 112 6.46 -4.83 -12.65
CA PRO A 112 6.62 -3.49 -13.15
C PRO A 112 6.08 -3.37 -14.57
N THR A 113 5.30 -2.32 -14.81
CA THR A 113 4.63 -2.04 -16.10
C THR A 113 5.61 -1.84 -17.26
N SER A 114 6.91 -1.67 -16.98
CA SER A 114 7.93 -1.30 -17.95
C SER A 114 8.73 -2.44 -18.58
N GLN A 115 8.59 -3.69 -18.12
CA GLN A 115 9.49 -4.80 -18.52
C GLN A 115 8.80 -5.83 -19.42
N PHE A 116 8.45 -5.41 -20.66
CA PHE A 116 7.96 -6.33 -21.69
C PHE A 116 8.97 -7.45 -22.02
N VAL A 117 10.27 -7.16 -21.91
CA VAL A 117 11.35 -8.12 -22.22
C VAL A 117 11.46 -9.19 -21.12
N ASP A 118 11.35 -8.79 -19.86
CA ASP A 118 11.44 -9.70 -18.73
C ASP A 118 10.21 -10.63 -18.67
N ARG A 119 9.01 -10.11 -18.97
CA ARG A 119 7.81 -10.94 -19.15
C ARG A 119 7.93 -11.98 -20.27
N ALA A 120 8.57 -11.60 -21.39
CA ALA A 120 8.81 -12.54 -22.48
C ALA A 120 9.80 -13.65 -22.04
N MET A 121 10.79 -13.32 -21.23
CA MET A 121 11.73 -14.31 -20.68
C MET A 121 11.06 -15.19 -19.61
N GLU A 122 10.21 -14.65 -18.73
CA GLU A 122 9.43 -15.42 -17.75
C GLU A 122 8.53 -16.46 -18.42
N ILE A 123 7.84 -16.07 -19.51
CA ILE A 123 7.00 -17.00 -20.29
C ILE A 123 7.85 -18.13 -20.90
N ILE A 124 9.09 -17.83 -21.33
CA ILE A 124 10.00 -18.81 -21.94
C ILE A 124 10.65 -19.71 -20.90
N THR A 125 11.02 -19.15 -19.74
CA THR A 125 11.73 -19.87 -18.67
C THR A 125 10.79 -20.56 -17.67
N GLY A 126 9.52 -20.14 -17.60
CA GLY A 126 8.55 -20.62 -16.61
C GLY A 126 8.87 -20.13 -15.18
N ALA A 127 9.73 -19.12 -15.04
CA ALA A 127 10.06 -18.55 -13.74
C ALA A 127 8.83 -17.81 -13.17
N THR A 128 8.56 -18.01 -11.89
CA THR A 128 7.55 -17.22 -11.17
C THR A 128 8.18 -15.86 -10.85
N PRO A 129 7.52 -14.74 -11.18
CA PRO A 129 8.02 -13.43 -10.78
C PRO A 129 8.14 -13.37 -9.27
N GLU A 130 9.28 -12.97 -8.78
CA GLU A 130 9.51 -12.65 -7.36
C GLU A 130 9.41 -11.14 -7.20
N GLY A 131 8.74 -10.69 -6.13
CA GLY A 131 8.66 -9.27 -5.83
C GLY A 131 9.99 -8.72 -5.33
N ASP A 132 10.24 -7.44 -5.64
CA ASP A 132 11.39 -6.72 -5.14
C ASP A 132 11.21 -6.35 -3.67
N GLN A 133 12.31 -6.31 -2.92
CA GLN A 133 12.30 -5.82 -1.54
C GLN A 133 12.13 -4.31 -1.49
N VAL A 134 11.45 -3.83 -0.45
CA VAL A 134 11.30 -2.40 -0.13
C VAL A 134 11.91 -2.14 1.23
N GLU A 135 13.01 -1.41 1.28
CA GLU A 135 13.68 -0.99 2.52
C GLU A 135 13.14 0.38 2.95
N LEU A 136 12.74 0.49 4.21
CA LEU A 136 12.23 1.73 4.79
C LEU A 136 13.33 2.49 5.52
N THR A 137 13.19 3.80 5.61
CA THR A 137 14.06 4.69 6.41
C THR A 137 13.73 4.68 7.90
N ILE A 138 12.78 3.84 8.31
CA ILE A 138 12.35 3.72 9.71
C ILE A 138 13.48 3.11 10.56
N ASP A 139 13.78 3.77 11.66
CA ASP A 139 14.64 3.24 12.71
C ASP A 139 13.78 2.42 13.68
N PRO A 140 14.08 1.13 13.92
CA PRO A 140 13.24 0.26 14.73
C PRO A 140 13.18 0.70 16.22
N GLU A 141 14.26 1.27 16.75
CA GLU A 141 14.30 1.76 18.14
C GLU A 141 13.46 3.02 18.29
N LEU A 142 13.59 3.97 17.34
CA LEU A 142 12.78 5.19 17.34
C LEU A 142 11.30 4.89 17.10
N GLN A 143 10.98 3.94 16.22
CA GLN A 143 9.59 3.51 15.96
C GLN A 143 8.95 2.97 17.22
N ARG A 144 9.66 2.07 17.95
CA ARG A 144 9.18 1.50 19.19
C ARG A 144 9.03 2.57 20.27
N LEU A 145 10.03 3.44 20.44
CA LEU A 145 9.98 4.53 21.39
C LEU A 145 8.82 5.48 21.10
N ALA A 146 8.62 5.85 19.83
CA ALA A 146 7.50 6.68 19.41
C ALA A 146 6.14 6.01 19.70
N TYR A 147 6.03 4.71 19.43
CA TYR A 147 4.80 3.95 19.70
C TYR A 147 4.51 3.86 21.20
N ASP A 148 5.51 3.51 22.01
CA ASP A 148 5.37 3.35 23.46
C ASP A 148 5.07 4.69 24.18
N ALA A 149 5.57 5.81 23.64
CA ALA A 149 5.29 7.15 24.16
C ALA A 149 3.84 7.60 23.90
N LEU A 150 3.12 6.98 22.96
CA LEU A 150 1.71 7.31 22.70
C LEU A 150 0.83 6.74 23.83
N PRO A 151 -0.12 7.53 24.35
CA PRO A 151 -1.01 7.07 25.41
C PRO A 151 -1.97 6.01 24.91
N ASP A 152 -2.27 5.02 25.75
CA ASP A 152 -3.25 3.96 25.46
C ASP A 152 -4.69 4.47 25.58
N GLY A 153 -5.59 3.82 24.84
CA GLY A 153 -7.02 4.11 24.88
C GLY A 153 -7.45 5.41 24.21
N VAL A 154 -6.53 6.13 23.58
CA VAL A 154 -6.80 7.34 22.81
C VAL A 154 -6.23 7.22 21.40
N ARG A 155 -6.77 8.04 20.49
CA ARG A 155 -6.25 8.17 19.13
C ARG A 155 -5.06 9.11 19.16
N ALA A 156 -3.89 8.58 18.90
CA ALA A 156 -2.66 9.36 18.89
C ALA A 156 -1.73 8.90 17.76
N SER A 157 -0.89 9.80 17.27
CA SER A 157 0.15 9.48 16.31
C SER A 157 1.39 10.34 16.57
N ALA A 158 2.56 9.80 16.21
CA ALA A 158 3.84 10.49 16.26
C ALA A 158 4.61 10.24 14.98
N VAL A 159 5.28 11.27 14.48
CA VAL A 159 6.19 11.20 13.34
C VAL A 159 7.52 11.81 13.75
N VAL A 160 8.61 11.09 13.47
CA VAL A 160 9.97 11.57 13.67
C VAL A 160 10.64 11.66 12.30
N THR A 161 11.18 12.82 11.97
CA THR A 161 11.83 13.08 10.69
C THR A 161 13.22 13.66 10.90
N ASP A 162 14.15 13.33 10.00
CA ASP A 162 15.40 14.05 9.88
C ASP A 162 15.15 15.37 9.14
N PRO A 163 15.38 16.53 9.75
CA PRO A 163 15.11 17.81 9.10
C PRO A 163 16.09 18.15 7.97
N THR A 164 17.22 17.43 7.86
CA THR A 164 18.25 17.67 6.86
C THR A 164 18.00 16.88 5.59
N THR A 165 17.53 15.64 5.70
CA THR A 165 17.28 14.72 4.58
C THR A 165 15.81 14.65 4.20
N GLY A 166 14.91 14.90 5.15
CA GLY A 166 13.46 14.70 5.02
C GLY A 166 13.03 13.24 5.24
N GLU A 167 13.95 12.36 5.60
CA GLU A 167 13.65 10.96 5.88
C GLU A 167 12.73 10.82 7.10
N ILE A 168 11.78 9.89 7.01
CA ILE A 168 10.88 9.54 8.11
C ILE A 168 11.54 8.40 8.90
N LEU A 169 11.98 8.70 10.11
CA LEU A 169 12.67 7.75 10.98
C LEU A 169 11.71 6.98 11.91
N ALA A 170 10.53 7.54 12.19
CA ALA A 170 9.45 6.83 12.86
C ALA A 170 8.09 7.40 12.44
N MET A 171 7.09 6.52 12.32
CA MET A 171 5.71 6.89 12.04
C MET A 171 4.79 5.92 12.79
N ALA A 172 4.44 6.27 14.00
CA ALA A 172 3.63 5.46 14.90
C ALA A 172 2.21 6.00 15.04
N SER A 173 1.24 5.10 15.18
CA SER A 173 -0.17 5.44 15.43
C SER A 173 -0.79 4.45 16.39
N LYS A 174 -1.59 4.93 17.35
CA LYS A 174 -2.43 4.11 18.22
C LYS A 174 -3.91 4.46 18.05
N PRO A 175 -4.81 3.48 18.17
CA PRO A 175 -4.53 2.05 18.30
C PRO A 175 -4.03 1.46 16.97
N GLY A 176 -3.14 0.46 17.07
CA GLY A 176 -2.74 -0.41 15.96
C GLY A 176 -3.78 -1.52 15.71
N PHE A 177 -3.48 -2.41 14.80
CA PHE A 177 -4.30 -3.59 14.51
C PHE A 177 -3.42 -4.76 14.02
N ASP A 178 -3.98 -5.98 14.02
CA ASP A 178 -3.28 -7.16 13.52
C ASP A 178 -3.53 -7.34 12.01
N SER A 179 -2.54 -6.98 11.18
CA SER A 179 -2.58 -7.17 9.73
C SER A 179 -2.60 -8.65 9.33
N ASN A 180 -2.04 -9.57 10.14
CA ASN A 180 -2.04 -11.00 9.85
C ASN A 180 -3.46 -11.56 9.77
N ALA A 181 -4.31 -11.16 10.71
CA ALA A 181 -5.70 -11.63 10.73
C ALA A 181 -6.50 -11.17 9.49
N LEU A 182 -6.22 -9.96 8.97
CA LEU A 182 -6.81 -9.46 7.72
C LEU A 182 -6.28 -10.16 6.48
N SER A 183 -5.04 -10.64 6.53
CA SER A 183 -4.35 -11.30 5.43
C SER A 183 -4.58 -12.82 5.39
N SER A 184 -5.42 -13.35 6.29
CA SER A 184 -5.81 -14.77 6.28
C SER A 184 -6.45 -15.16 4.95
N HIS A 185 -6.12 -16.37 4.48
CA HIS A 185 -6.74 -16.97 3.30
C HIS A 185 -8.19 -17.44 3.56
N SER A 186 -8.65 -17.39 4.81
CA SER A 186 -10.03 -17.65 5.20
C SER A 186 -10.85 -16.34 5.17
N PRO A 187 -11.82 -16.18 4.24
CA PRO A 187 -12.67 -14.99 4.22
C PRO A 187 -13.44 -14.77 5.54
N ALA A 188 -13.81 -15.84 6.23
CA ALA A 188 -14.52 -15.74 7.50
C ALA A 188 -13.63 -15.18 8.62
N GLU A 189 -12.34 -15.57 8.66
CA GLU A 189 -11.36 -15.04 9.61
C GLU A 189 -11.07 -13.57 9.32
N ALA A 190 -10.81 -13.21 8.06
CA ALA A 190 -10.58 -11.83 7.66
C ALA A 190 -11.79 -10.91 7.99
N GLN A 191 -13.02 -11.39 7.75
CA GLN A 191 -14.24 -10.65 8.12
C GLN A 191 -14.38 -10.47 9.62
N SER A 192 -14.08 -11.52 10.41
CA SER A 192 -14.11 -11.44 11.87
C SER A 192 -13.05 -10.47 12.40
N ALA A 193 -11.86 -10.46 11.80
CA ALA A 193 -10.80 -9.54 12.14
C ALA A 193 -11.19 -8.08 11.85
N MET A 194 -11.73 -7.80 10.67
CA MET A 194 -12.21 -6.45 10.33
C MET A 194 -13.29 -5.98 11.31
N ALA A 195 -14.27 -6.85 11.61
CA ALA A 195 -15.32 -6.53 12.58
C ALA A 195 -14.76 -6.28 13.99
N ALA A 196 -13.69 -6.98 14.38
CA ALA A 196 -13.02 -6.75 15.67
C ALA A 196 -12.28 -5.40 15.69
N ILE A 197 -11.60 -5.03 14.61
CA ILE A 197 -10.93 -3.73 14.47
C ILE A 197 -11.96 -2.59 14.57
N ASP A 198 -13.12 -2.72 13.94
CA ASP A 198 -14.20 -1.72 13.99
C ASP A 198 -14.79 -1.53 15.39
N GLN A 199 -14.64 -2.51 16.30
CA GLN A 199 -15.04 -2.38 17.70
C GLN A 199 -14.00 -1.64 18.57
N ILE A 200 -12.77 -1.49 18.11
CA ILE A 200 -11.74 -0.76 18.86
C ILE A 200 -11.96 0.74 18.63
N PRO A 201 -12.28 1.52 19.68
CA PRO A 201 -12.55 2.94 19.54
C PRO A 201 -11.39 3.67 18.87
N GLY A 202 -11.62 4.11 17.66
CA GLY A 202 -10.61 4.86 16.92
C GLY A 202 -9.63 4.04 16.11
N ALA A 203 -9.64 2.72 16.09
CA ALA A 203 -8.88 1.94 15.11
C ALA A 203 -9.43 2.16 13.69
N SER A 204 -8.59 1.97 12.71
CA SER A 204 -8.98 1.91 11.30
C SER A 204 -7.93 1.12 10.56
N ALA A 205 -8.35 0.10 9.84
CA ALA A 205 -7.46 -0.67 8.97
C ALA A 205 -7.05 0.10 7.71
N TYR A 206 -7.87 1.06 7.27
CA TYR A 206 -7.69 1.82 6.02
C TYR A 206 -7.14 3.23 6.20
N ARG A 207 -6.65 3.58 7.36
CA ARG A 207 -6.17 4.96 7.57
C ARG A 207 -4.91 5.01 8.39
N ASN A 208 -3.86 5.51 7.77
CA ASN A 208 -2.67 5.94 8.51
C ASN A 208 -2.91 7.35 9.08
N ARG A 209 -3.16 7.42 10.38
CA ARG A 209 -3.47 8.69 11.06
C ARG A 209 -2.33 9.68 11.00
N ALA A 210 -1.10 9.19 11.13
CA ALA A 210 0.08 10.04 11.11
C ALA A 210 0.23 10.79 9.77
N ALA A 211 -0.23 10.17 8.66
CA ALA A 211 -0.12 10.75 7.33
C ALA A 211 -1.42 11.41 6.83
N GLU A 212 -2.59 10.89 7.23
CA GLU A 212 -3.85 11.23 6.56
C GLU A 212 -4.85 12.00 7.44
N GLN A 213 -4.66 11.98 8.76
CA GLN A 213 -5.62 12.65 9.63
C GLN A 213 -5.36 14.14 9.73
N LEU A 214 -6.31 14.94 9.26
CA LEU A 214 -6.30 16.38 9.46
C LEU A 214 -6.69 16.71 10.92
N VAL A 215 -5.85 17.51 11.56
CA VAL A 215 -6.07 18.01 12.91
C VAL A 215 -5.98 19.53 12.93
N SER A 216 -6.60 20.16 13.92
CA SER A 216 -6.41 21.60 14.12
C SER A 216 -4.94 21.88 14.47
N PRO A 217 -4.26 22.79 13.76
CA PRO A 217 -2.83 23.02 13.93
C PRO A 217 -2.46 23.59 15.30
N GLY A 218 -3.40 24.23 15.98
CA GLY A 218 -3.12 24.86 17.27
C GLY A 218 -1.95 25.85 17.17
N SER A 219 -1.03 25.82 18.23
CA SER A 219 0.15 26.71 18.27
C SER A 219 1.17 26.46 17.17
N THR A 220 1.10 25.32 16.44
CA THR A 220 2.01 25.08 15.30
C THR A 220 1.74 26.04 14.14
N PHE A 221 0.52 26.61 14.06
CA PHE A 221 0.19 27.63 13.08
C PHE A 221 1.01 28.92 13.24
N LYS A 222 1.50 29.19 14.47
CA LYS A 222 2.38 30.34 14.72
C LYS A 222 3.67 30.34 13.90
N LEU A 223 4.13 29.17 13.44
CA LEU A 223 5.27 29.08 12.53
C LEU A 223 4.95 29.74 11.18
N ILE A 224 3.74 29.49 10.66
CA ILE A 224 3.27 30.09 9.41
C ILE A 224 3.10 31.61 9.57
N ASP A 225 2.53 32.05 10.71
CA ASP A 225 2.40 33.46 11.03
C ASP A 225 3.78 34.14 11.10
N ALA A 226 4.76 33.49 11.76
CA ALA A 226 6.12 34.01 11.86
C ALA A 226 6.80 34.12 10.48
N VAL A 227 6.66 33.11 9.62
CA VAL A 227 7.19 33.19 8.24
C VAL A 227 6.55 34.34 7.48
N ALA A 228 5.23 34.46 7.50
CA ALA A 228 4.51 35.53 6.81
C ALA A 228 4.93 36.95 7.33
N MET A 229 5.13 37.07 8.64
CA MET A 229 5.60 38.33 9.24
C MET A 229 7.02 38.69 8.78
N LEU A 230 7.94 37.70 8.72
CA LEU A 230 9.31 37.92 8.25
C LEU A 230 9.36 38.22 6.75
N GLU A 231 8.55 37.55 5.95
CA GLU A 231 8.46 37.77 4.49
C GLU A 231 7.85 39.10 4.13
N SER A 232 6.97 39.70 4.97
CA SER A 232 6.42 41.04 4.76
C SER A 232 7.49 42.14 4.78
N GLY A 233 8.64 41.89 5.44
CA GLY A 233 9.72 42.82 5.65
C GLY A 233 9.43 43.85 6.73
N ASP A 234 8.24 43.85 7.34
CA ASP A 234 7.86 44.80 8.43
C ASP A 234 8.39 44.34 9.78
N TYR A 235 8.83 43.09 9.89
CA TYR A 235 9.29 42.47 11.13
C TYR A 235 10.67 41.84 10.97
N THR A 236 11.44 41.86 12.06
CA THR A 236 12.75 41.20 12.14
C THR A 236 12.76 40.15 13.24
N PRO A 237 13.65 39.14 13.19
CA PRO A 237 13.69 38.08 14.20
C PRO A 237 13.86 38.61 15.64
N ASP A 238 14.59 39.70 15.81
CA ASP A 238 14.84 40.35 17.11
C ASP A 238 13.88 41.50 17.40
N GLY A 239 12.89 41.71 16.52
CA GLY A 239 11.90 42.79 16.66
C GLY A 239 10.89 42.49 17.76
N THR A 240 10.40 43.56 18.41
CA THR A 240 9.30 43.46 19.39
C THR A 240 7.98 43.82 18.75
N VAL A 241 6.97 43.00 18.95
CA VAL A 241 5.60 43.22 18.48
C VAL A 241 4.70 43.51 19.67
N ALA A 242 3.94 44.60 19.62
CA ALA A 242 2.94 44.88 20.64
C ALA A 242 1.77 43.91 20.54
N VAL A 243 1.66 43.01 21.54
CA VAL A 243 0.60 42.00 21.58
C VAL A 243 -0.49 42.44 22.54
N SER A 244 -1.72 42.61 22.04
CA SER A 244 -2.88 42.83 22.90
C SER A 244 -3.25 41.55 23.64
N TYR A 245 -3.38 41.62 24.97
CA TYR A 245 -3.77 40.52 25.81
C TYR A 245 -5.13 39.89 25.45
N THR A 246 -5.93 40.53 24.66
CA THR A 246 -7.27 40.05 24.25
C THR A 246 -7.27 39.20 22.98
N HIS A 247 -6.19 39.20 22.17
CA HIS A 247 -6.21 38.60 20.85
C HIS A 247 -5.21 37.44 20.61
N LEU A 248 -4.22 37.23 21.49
CA LEU A 248 -3.13 36.27 21.24
C LEU A 248 -2.84 35.30 22.37
N ARG A 249 -3.66 35.24 23.42
CA ARG A 249 -3.62 34.07 24.31
C ARG A 249 -4.27 32.90 23.58
N ALA A 250 -3.44 32.03 22.99
CA ALA A 250 -3.79 30.64 22.88
C ALA A 250 -4.23 30.20 24.29
N HIS A 251 -5.41 29.65 24.42
CA HIS A 251 -5.85 29.05 25.67
C HIS A 251 -4.81 28.00 26.06
N GLU A 252 -3.98 28.32 27.04
CA GLU A 252 -3.17 27.35 27.77
C GLU A 252 -4.17 26.56 28.61
N THR A 253 -4.55 25.41 28.10
CA THR A 253 -5.21 24.33 28.84
C THR A 253 -4.37 23.10 28.72
#